data_ddf39d426372b7402e4790e3ec907a13
#
_entry.id   ddf39d426372b7402e4790e3ec907a13
#
_cell.length_a   1.000
_cell.length_b   1.000
_cell.length_c   1.000
_cell.angle_alpha   90.00
_cell.angle_beta   90.00
_cell.angle_gamma   90.00
#
_symmetry.space_group_name_H-M   'P 1'
#
loop_
_entity.id
_entity.type
_entity.pdbx_description
1 polymer ?
#
loop_
_entity_poly.entity_id
_entity_poly.type
_entity_poly.pdbx_seq_one_letter_code
_entity_poly.pdbx_strand_id
1 'polypeptide(L)'
;QFEDGGKLSPKQIECVEKMEQRYSPESQLKRERWAQSYKAEHRDTALIVARYYRTTQYFRDLATKVLLDEDFIPTERQFIAMTKNKYAKKAIATATEPPAFPVGSLAKIRANQNLVPQRDLHNQVALVLANHPVGLYASSTLLVNGVQVKLQDRCLKATKSKK
;
A
#
# COMPACT_ATOMS: atom_id res chain seq x y z
N GLN A 1 -44.51 -33.03 23.24
CA GLN A 1 -45.36 -31.99 22.59
C GLN A 1 -44.54 -30.72 22.44
N PHE A 2 -43.87 -30.57 21.31
CA PHE A 2 -43.28 -29.30 20.86
C PHE A 2 -43.86 -29.02 19.47
N GLU A 3 -45.07 -28.51 19.45
CA GLU A 3 -45.67 -27.87 18.28
C GLU A 3 -46.05 -26.45 18.67
N ASP A 4 -45.11 -25.54 18.54
CA ASP A 4 -45.41 -24.16 18.31
C ASP A 4 -44.46 -23.70 17.21
N GLY A 5 -44.92 -23.91 15.97
CA GLY A 5 -44.33 -23.35 14.77
C GLY A 5 -44.56 -21.85 14.77
N GLY A 6 -43.82 -21.14 15.65
CA GLY A 6 -43.84 -19.69 15.72
C GLY A 6 -43.50 -19.11 14.36
N LYS A 7 -44.47 -18.41 13.75
CA LYS A 7 -44.23 -17.66 12.50
C LYS A 7 -43.13 -16.68 12.73
N LEU A 8 -42.07 -16.76 11.91
CA LEU A 8 -40.95 -15.83 11.95
C LEU A 8 -41.47 -14.39 11.81
N SER A 9 -40.91 -13.49 12.61
CA SER A 9 -41.21 -12.07 12.45
C SER A 9 -40.69 -11.56 11.10
N PRO A 10 -41.22 -10.46 10.54
CA PRO A 10 -40.73 -9.89 9.28
C PRO A 10 -39.21 -9.64 9.28
N LYS A 11 -38.64 -9.22 10.41
CA LYS A 11 -37.17 -9.04 10.57
C LYS A 11 -36.40 -10.35 10.55
N GLN A 12 -36.97 -11.42 11.11
CA GLN A 12 -36.33 -12.74 11.07
C GLN A 12 -36.39 -13.33 9.66
N ILE A 13 -37.49 -13.15 8.94
CA ILE A 13 -37.62 -13.55 7.52
C ILE A 13 -36.58 -12.83 6.69
N GLU A 14 -36.45 -11.51 6.81
CA GLU A 14 -35.43 -10.71 6.12
C GLU A 14 -33.99 -11.19 6.45
N CYS A 15 -33.75 -11.58 7.69
CA CYS A 15 -32.47 -12.11 8.12
C CYS A 15 -32.17 -13.47 7.46
N VAL A 16 -33.14 -14.36 7.39
CA VAL A 16 -33.04 -15.68 6.73
C VAL A 16 -32.77 -15.50 5.23
N GLU A 17 -33.56 -14.65 4.55
CA GLU A 17 -33.38 -14.33 3.13
C GLU A 17 -31.98 -13.79 2.83
N LYS A 18 -31.46 -12.88 3.68
CA LYS A 18 -30.07 -12.38 3.57
C LYS A 18 -29.04 -13.49 3.78
N MET A 19 -29.29 -14.43 4.69
CA MET A 19 -28.42 -15.59 4.88
C MET A 19 -28.45 -16.50 3.66
N GLU A 20 -29.64 -16.83 3.14
CA GLU A 20 -29.76 -17.66 1.94
C GLU A 20 -29.05 -17.04 0.73
N GLN A 21 -29.21 -15.74 0.50
CA GLN A 21 -28.47 -15.03 -0.55
C GLN A 21 -26.96 -15.10 -0.33
N ARG A 22 -26.50 -14.97 0.93
CA ARG A 22 -25.08 -15.01 1.26
C ARG A 22 -24.44 -16.39 1.02
N TYR A 23 -25.20 -17.45 1.22
CA TYR A 23 -24.76 -18.84 1.07
C TYR A 23 -25.25 -19.50 -0.22
N SER A 24 -25.85 -18.74 -1.10
CA SER A 24 -26.28 -19.25 -2.43
C SER A 24 -25.08 -19.78 -3.22
N PRO A 25 -25.27 -20.80 -4.08
CA PRO A 25 -24.23 -21.32 -4.96
C PRO A 25 -23.56 -20.23 -5.82
N GLU A 26 -24.35 -19.25 -6.27
CA GLU A 26 -23.84 -18.09 -7.02
C GLU A 26 -22.86 -17.24 -6.20
N SER A 27 -23.20 -16.97 -4.92
CA SER A 27 -22.34 -16.22 -4.02
C SER A 27 -21.04 -16.96 -3.69
N GLN A 28 -21.10 -18.28 -3.58
CA GLN A 28 -19.93 -19.12 -3.38
C GLN A 28 -19.03 -19.10 -4.62
N LEU A 29 -19.59 -19.31 -5.81
CA LEU A 29 -18.86 -19.26 -7.07
C LEU A 29 -18.20 -17.89 -7.31
N LYS A 30 -18.90 -16.80 -6.94
CA LYS A 30 -18.34 -15.44 -7.01
C LYS A 30 -17.14 -15.26 -6.09
N ARG A 31 -17.19 -15.79 -4.88
CA ARG A 31 -16.07 -15.75 -3.92
C ARG A 31 -14.88 -16.56 -4.41
N GLU A 32 -15.12 -17.74 -4.95
CA GLU A 32 -14.05 -18.60 -5.51
C GLU A 32 -13.35 -17.91 -6.68
N ARG A 33 -14.12 -17.36 -7.62
CA ARG A 33 -13.57 -16.57 -8.74
C ARG A 33 -12.74 -15.38 -8.26
N TRP A 34 -13.26 -14.65 -7.25
CA TRP A 34 -12.51 -13.56 -6.64
C TRP A 34 -11.22 -14.05 -6.01
N ALA A 35 -11.26 -15.14 -5.25
CA ALA A 35 -10.08 -15.71 -4.61
C ALA A 35 -8.99 -16.10 -5.63
N GLN A 36 -9.38 -16.68 -6.76
CA GLN A 36 -8.48 -17.04 -7.84
C GLN A 36 -7.87 -15.78 -8.49
N SER A 37 -8.68 -14.80 -8.86
CA SER A 37 -8.24 -13.53 -9.44
C SER A 37 -7.35 -12.76 -8.49
N TYR A 38 -7.68 -12.73 -7.19
CA TYR A 38 -6.86 -12.08 -6.18
C TYR A 38 -5.45 -12.68 -6.10
N LYS A 39 -5.35 -14.00 -6.05
CA LYS A 39 -4.06 -14.70 -5.99
C LYS A 39 -3.23 -14.50 -7.25
N ALA A 40 -3.87 -14.49 -8.42
CA ALA A 40 -3.18 -14.39 -9.71
C ALA A 40 -2.74 -12.96 -10.06
N GLU A 41 -3.57 -11.94 -9.77
CA GLU A 41 -3.39 -10.60 -10.34
C GLU A 41 -3.30 -9.48 -9.31
N HIS A 42 -3.87 -9.67 -8.12
CA HIS A 42 -4.10 -8.55 -7.20
C HIS A 42 -3.24 -8.60 -5.94
N ARG A 43 -2.62 -9.74 -5.62
CA ARG A 43 -1.87 -9.94 -4.38
C ARG A 43 -0.70 -8.98 -4.26
N ASP A 44 0.09 -8.81 -5.33
CA ASP A 44 1.27 -7.93 -5.30
C ASP A 44 0.86 -6.47 -5.05
N THR A 45 -0.20 -6.02 -5.72
CA THR A 45 -0.77 -4.68 -5.50
C THR A 45 -1.25 -4.52 -4.07
N ALA A 46 -1.93 -5.52 -3.51
CA ALA A 46 -2.39 -5.51 -2.12
C ALA A 46 -1.22 -5.42 -1.13
N LEU A 47 -0.13 -6.16 -1.37
CA LEU A 47 1.08 -6.11 -0.53
C LEU A 47 1.77 -4.74 -0.56
N ILE A 48 1.89 -4.12 -1.75
CA ILE A 48 2.45 -2.77 -1.89
C ILE A 48 1.64 -1.77 -1.06
N VAL A 49 0.33 -1.79 -1.22
CA VAL A 49 -0.57 -0.85 -0.54
C VAL A 49 -0.65 -1.15 0.96
N ALA A 50 -0.62 -2.43 1.36
CA ALA A 50 -0.63 -2.82 2.77
C ALA A 50 0.63 -2.35 3.51
N ARG A 51 1.81 -2.39 2.88
CA ARG A 51 3.06 -1.83 3.45
C ARG A 51 2.92 -0.34 3.75
N TYR A 52 2.25 0.41 2.88
CA TYR A 52 1.95 1.81 3.11
C TYR A 52 0.97 2.00 4.28
N TYR A 53 -0.18 1.29 4.28
CA TYR A 53 -1.20 1.46 5.32
C TYR A 53 -0.77 0.96 6.69
N ARG A 54 0.20 0.06 6.79
CA ARG A 54 0.77 -0.35 8.08
C ARG A 54 1.32 0.84 8.89
N THR A 55 1.79 1.89 8.22
CA THR A 55 2.32 3.11 8.85
C THR A 55 1.27 4.17 9.14
N THR A 56 0.01 3.92 8.77
CA THR A 56 -1.11 4.84 8.95
C THR A 56 -2.16 4.27 9.91
N GLN A 57 -3.12 5.08 10.31
CA GLN A 57 -4.27 4.59 11.09
C GLN A 57 -5.37 3.98 10.22
N TYR A 58 -5.41 4.33 8.92
CA TYR A 58 -6.42 3.82 7.99
C TYR A 58 -6.06 2.42 7.52
N PHE A 59 -7.05 1.53 7.43
CA PHE A 59 -6.90 0.14 6.96
C PHE A 59 -5.81 -0.68 7.66
N ARG A 60 -5.34 -0.24 8.85
CA ARG A 60 -4.20 -0.85 9.54
C ARG A 60 -4.40 -2.35 9.82
N ASP A 61 -5.59 -2.71 10.32
CA ASP A 61 -5.90 -4.12 10.64
C ASP A 61 -5.99 -4.98 9.37
N LEU A 62 -6.61 -4.45 8.32
CA LEU A 62 -6.68 -5.12 7.03
C LEU A 62 -5.29 -5.28 6.40
N ALA A 63 -4.50 -4.23 6.42
CA ALA A 63 -3.12 -4.24 5.94
C ALA A 63 -2.24 -5.23 6.71
N THR A 64 -2.42 -5.30 8.03
CA THR A 64 -1.70 -6.27 8.87
C THR A 64 -2.06 -7.70 8.50
N LYS A 65 -3.34 -8.01 8.29
CA LYS A 65 -3.77 -9.34 7.84
C LYS A 65 -3.19 -9.70 6.47
N VAL A 66 -3.23 -8.77 5.51
CA VAL A 66 -2.66 -8.97 4.16
C VAL A 66 -1.16 -9.25 4.21
N LEU A 67 -0.43 -8.63 5.15
CA LEU A 67 1.03 -8.77 5.26
C LEU A 67 1.48 -10.01 6.04
N LEU A 68 0.71 -10.42 7.05
CA LEU A 68 1.13 -11.47 7.98
C LEU A 68 0.50 -12.84 7.68
N ASP A 69 -0.62 -12.87 7.01
CA ASP A 69 -1.36 -14.10 6.68
C ASP A 69 -1.34 -14.32 5.17
N GLU A 70 -0.56 -15.29 4.74
CA GLU A 70 -0.40 -15.61 3.32
C GLU A 70 -1.67 -16.17 2.68
N ASP A 71 -2.53 -16.79 3.47
CA ASP A 71 -3.79 -17.37 3.03
C ASP A 71 -4.96 -16.38 3.09
N PHE A 72 -4.75 -15.23 3.72
CA PHE A 72 -5.78 -14.23 3.84
C PHE A 72 -6.14 -13.61 2.49
N ILE A 73 -7.42 -13.68 2.15
CA ILE A 73 -7.98 -13.07 0.95
C ILE A 73 -8.98 -11.99 1.39
N PRO A 74 -8.68 -10.71 1.18
CA PRO A 74 -9.65 -9.64 1.45
C PRO A 74 -10.85 -9.79 0.53
N THR A 75 -12.02 -9.35 0.98
CA THR A 75 -13.18 -9.27 0.09
C THR A 75 -12.90 -8.28 -1.05
N GLU A 76 -13.53 -8.47 -2.19
CA GLU A 76 -13.40 -7.55 -3.33
C GLU A 76 -13.68 -6.10 -2.92
N ARG A 77 -14.70 -5.86 -2.10
CA ARG A 77 -15.02 -4.53 -1.56
C ARG A 77 -13.88 -3.95 -0.71
N GLN A 78 -13.28 -4.76 0.16
CA GLN A 78 -12.13 -4.33 0.98
C GLN A 78 -10.92 -4.00 0.13
N PHE A 79 -10.61 -4.84 -0.85
CA PHE A 79 -9.52 -4.61 -1.78
C PHE A 79 -9.71 -3.32 -2.57
N ILE A 80 -10.90 -3.11 -3.14
CA ILE A 80 -11.24 -1.89 -3.88
C ILE A 80 -11.12 -0.66 -2.99
N ALA A 81 -11.66 -0.70 -1.76
CA ALA A 81 -11.58 0.42 -0.83
C ALA A 81 -10.12 0.77 -0.47
N MET A 82 -9.28 -0.25 -0.29
CA MET A 82 -7.88 -0.09 0.05
C MET A 82 -7.04 0.43 -1.14
N THR A 83 -7.35 0.03 -2.39
CA THR A 83 -6.47 0.27 -3.55
C THR A 83 -6.91 1.43 -4.45
N LYS A 84 -8.20 1.75 -4.54
CA LYS A 84 -8.71 2.75 -5.50
C LYS A 84 -8.55 4.21 -5.08
N ASN A 85 -8.17 4.50 -3.84
CA ASN A 85 -8.01 5.88 -3.39
C ASN A 85 -6.69 6.52 -3.90
N LYS A 86 -6.61 7.85 -3.84
CA LYS A 86 -5.46 8.61 -4.35
C LYS A 86 -4.12 8.27 -3.69
N TYR A 87 -4.14 7.92 -2.42
CA TYR A 87 -2.92 7.59 -1.68
C TYR A 87 -2.39 6.22 -2.06
N ALA A 88 -3.28 5.23 -2.18
CA ALA A 88 -2.92 3.90 -2.65
C ALA A 88 -2.37 3.94 -4.08
N LYS A 89 -3.00 4.66 -5.00
CA LYS A 89 -2.49 4.86 -6.36
C LYS A 89 -1.09 5.45 -6.37
N LYS A 90 -0.83 6.42 -5.50
CA LYS A 90 0.50 7.01 -5.37
C LYS A 90 1.52 6.02 -4.78
N ALA A 91 1.14 5.23 -3.79
CA ALA A 91 2.01 4.19 -3.23
C ALA A 91 2.35 3.10 -4.27
N ILE A 92 1.37 2.72 -5.09
CA ILE A 92 1.57 1.78 -6.20
C ILE A 92 2.55 2.38 -7.23
N ALA A 93 2.32 3.61 -7.68
CA ALA A 93 3.22 4.30 -8.60
C ALA A 93 4.65 4.38 -8.04
N THR A 94 4.80 4.77 -6.77
CA THR A 94 6.11 4.81 -6.10
C THR A 94 6.84 3.46 -6.11
N ALA A 95 6.10 2.35 -5.98
CA ALA A 95 6.68 1.01 -5.94
C ALA A 95 6.97 0.42 -7.32
N THR A 96 6.23 0.84 -8.36
CA THR A 96 6.31 0.27 -9.71
C THR A 96 7.11 1.12 -10.69
N GLU A 97 7.18 2.43 -10.47
CA GLU A 97 7.95 3.32 -11.32
C GLU A 97 9.47 3.21 -11.04
N PRO A 98 10.31 3.39 -12.06
CA PRO A 98 11.75 3.42 -11.87
C PRO A 98 12.14 4.58 -10.94
N PRO A 99 13.19 4.42 -10.10
CA PRO A 99 13.63 5.46 -9.19
C PRO A 99 14.11 6.69 -9.94
N ALA A 100 13.73 7.88 -9.45
CA ALA A 100 14.15 9.15 -10.03
C ALA A 100 15.69 9.35 -9.94
N PHE A 101 16.31 8.73 -8.94
CA PHE A 101 17.76 8.75 -8.72
C PHE A 101 18.24 7.31 -8.56
N PRO A 102 18.68 6.65 -9.65
CA PRO A 102 19.16 5.26 -9.60
C PRO A 102 20.38 5.09 -8.69
N VAL A 103 20.59 3.89 -8.19
CA VAL A 103 21.81 3.54 -7.44
C VAL A 103 23.06 3.86 -8.29
N GLY A 104 24.07 4.46 -7.68
CA GLY A 104 25.29 4.91 -8.36
C GLY A 104 25.18 6.30 -9.00
N SER A 105 24.00 6.90 -9.04
CA SER A 105 23.85 8.28 -9.52
C SER A 105 24.20 9.32 -8.46
N LEU A 106 24.53 10.53 -8.92
CA LEU A 106 24.75 11.68 -8.05
C LEU A 106 23.47 12.53 -7.99
N ALA A 107 23.07 12.88 -6.78
CA ALA A 107 21.94 13.78 -6.53
C ALA A 107 22.37 14.93 -5.64
N LYS A 108 21.77 16.11 -5.81
CA LYS A 108 21.98 17.27 -4.96
C LYS A 108 20.86 17.39 -3.93
N ILE A 109 21.21 17.54 -2.67
CA ILE A 109 20.22 17.73 -1.59
C ILE A 109 19.67 19.16 -1.67
N ARG A 110 18.34 19.28 -1.59
CA ARG A 110 17.66 20.57 -1.66
C ARG A 110 17.92 21.39 -0.40
N ALA A 111 18.16 22.68 -0.56
CA ALA A 111 18.24 23.64 0.55
C ALA A 111 16.82 24.06 1.00
N ASN A 112 16.08 23.13 1.57
CA ASN A 112 14.74 23.36 2.08
C ASN A 112 14.61 22.79 3.49
N GLN A 113 14.58 23.65 4.49
CA GLN A 113 14.54 23.28 5.89
C GLN A 113 13.32 22.45 6.29
N ASN A 114 12.18 22.63 5.62
CA ASN A 114 10.98 21.83 5.86
C ASN A 114 11.09 20.38 5.34
N LEU A 115 11.92 20.16 4.34
CA LEU A 115 12.16 18.83 3.77
C LEU A 115 13.41 18.17 4.36
N VAL A 116 14.45 18.97 4.63
CA VAL A 116 15.75 18.52 5.15
C VAL A 116 16.09 19.41 6.35
N PRO A 117 15.76 18.99 7.58
CA PRO A 117 16.04 19.80 8.79
C PRO A 117 17.51 20.05 9.02
N GLN A 118 18.38 19.11 8.58
CA GLN A 118 19.83 19.20 8.73
C GLN A 118 20.41 20.19 7.71
N ARG A 119 20.75 21.40 8.19
CA ARG A 119 21.26 22.50 7.32
C ARG A 119 22.62 22.19 6.70
N ASP A 120 23.46 21.42 7.36
CA ASP A 120 24.77 20.96 6.89
C ASP A 120 24.69 20.08 5.64
N LEU A 121 23.55 19.41 5.43
CA LEU A 121 23.29 18.63 4.23
C LEU A 121 22.81 19.48 3.03
N HIS A 122 22.40 20.72 3.25
CA HIS A 122 21.85 21.57 2.19
C HIS A 122 22.87 21.82 1.07
N ASN A 123 22.40 21.67 -0.17
CA ASN A 123 23.21 21.82 -1.38
C ASN A 123 24.40 20.86 -1.54
N GLN A 124 24.57 19.90 -0.62
CA GLN A 124 25.58 18.86 -0.76
C GLN A 124 25.23 17.91 -1.92
N VAL A 125 26.28 17.40 -2.57
CA VAL A 125 26.15 16.34 -3.56
C VAL A 125 26.31 15.00 -2.85
N ALA A 126 25.43 14.09 -3.15
CA ALA A 126 25.35 12.77 -2.54
C ALA A 126 25.39 11.67 -3.61
N LEU A 127 26.02 10.56 -3.30
CA LEU A 127 25.98 9.35 -4.09
C LEU A 127 24.80 8.48 -3.60
N VAL A 128 23.95 8.01 -4.51
CA VAL A 128 22.84 7.11 -4.19
C VAL A 128 23.36 5.69 -4.01
N LEU A 129 23.22 5.15 -2.81
CA LEU A 129 23.68 3.79 -2.46
C LEU A 129 22.56 2.75 -2.59
N ALA A 130 21.32 3.11 -2.23
CA ALA A 130 20.17 2.21 -2.31
C ALA A 130 18.86 3.00 -2.49
N ASN A 131 17.90 2.39 -3.18
CA ASN A 131 16.55 2.94 -3.33
C ASN A 131 15.55 2.14 -2.49
N HIS A 132 14.59 2.83 -1.89
CA HIS A 132 13.54 2.25 -1.05
C HIS A 132 12.17 2.73 -1.55
N PRO A 133 11.58 2.04 -2.55
CA PRO A 133 10.31 2.45 -3.18
C PRO A 133 9.11 2.01 -2.33
N VAL A 134 9.02 2.52 -1.10
CA VAL A 134 7.94 2.17 -0.15
C VAL A 134 7.24 3.42 0.35
N GLY A 135 5.92 3.39 0.37
CA GLY A 135 5.08 4.49 0.87
C GLY A 135 4.70 5.50 -0.20
N LEU A 136 4.30 6.69 0.22
CA LEU A 136 3.85 7.76 -0.70
C LEU A 136 4.98 8.44 -1.46
N TYR A 137 6.19 8.36 -0.92
CA TYR A 137 7.40 8.93 -1.51
C TYR A 137 8.52 7.91 -1.35
N ALA A 138 9.14 7.58 -2.46
CA ALA A 138 10.37 6.79 -2.43
C ALA A 138 11.43 7.51 -1.56
N SER A 139 12.30 6.74 -0.98
CA SER A 139 13.46 7.26 -0.26
C SER A 139 14.72 6.55 -0.73
N SER A 140 15.84 7.23 -0.58
CA SER A 140 17.16 6.70 -0.98
C SER A 140 18.13 6.79 0.19
N THR A 141 18.99 5.78 0.31
CA THR A 141 20.17 5.84 1.15
C THR A 141 21.28 6.52 0.36
N LEU A 142 21.84 7.55 0.92
CA LEU A 142 22.81 8.44 0.29
C LEU A 142 24.13 8.42 1.07
N LEU A 143 25.25 8.53 0.37
CA LEU A 143 26.56 8.83 0.94
C LEU A 143 26.86 10.31 0.74
N VAL A 144 27.00 11.04 1.84
CA VAL A 144 27.31 12.48 1.87
C VAL A 144 28.47 12.71 2.82
N ASN A 145 29.57 13.28 2.35
CA ASN A 145 30.74 13.59 3.18
C ASN A 145 31.23 12.39 4.03
N GLY A 146 31.17 11.17 3.48
CA GLY A 146 31.58 9.95 4.17
C GLY A 146 30.54 9.37 5.14
N VAL A 147 29.37 9.99 5.29
CA VAL A 147 28.28 9.56 6.18
C VAL A 147 27.08 9.08 5.36
N GLN A 148 26.45 7.98 5.79
CA GLN A 148 25.22 7.50 5.19
C GLN A 148 24.02 8.19 5.82
N VAL A 149 23.15 8.72 4.97
CA VAL A 149 21.87 9.34 5.37
C VAL A 149 20.74 8.78 4.53
N LYS A 150 19.56 8.67 5.09
CA LYS A 150 18.33 8.26 4.37
C LYS A 150 17.42 9.46 4.21
N LEU A 151 17.14 9.85 2.96
CA LEU A 151 16.24 10.95 2.63
C LEU A 151 15.16 10.49 1.64
N GLN A 152 14.01 11.16 1.67
CA GLN A 152 12.99 10.98 0.64
C GLN A 152 13.47 11.59 -0.68
N ASP A 153 13.13 10.98 -1.81
CA ASP A 153 13.57 11.43 -3.14
C ASP A 153 13.12 12.85 -3.47
N ARG A 154 12.00 13.31 -2.88
CA ARG A 154 11.56 14.71 -2.99
C ARG A 154 12.54 15.72 -2.38
N CYS A 155 13.42 15.27 -1.48
CA CYS A 155 14.50 16.10 -0.90
C CYS A 155 15.67 16.28 -1.86
N LEU A 156 15.67 15.57 -2.98
CA LEU A 156 16.76 15.54 -3.95
C LEU A 156 16.40 16.34 -5.20
N LYS A 157 17.41 16.73 -5.94
CA LYS A 157 17.32 17.30 -7.29
C LYS A 157 18.49 16.82 -8.13
N ALA A 158 18.32 16.81 -9.44
CA ALA A 158 19.39 16.46 -10.36
C ALA A 158 20.59 17.40 -10.18
N THR A 159 21.79 16.83 -10.25
CA THR A 159 23.01 17.62 -10.39
C THR A 159 23.00 18.23 -11.78
N LYS A 160 23.21 19.56 -11.88
CA LYS A 160 23.40 20.16 -13.20
C LYS A 160 24.70 19.61 -13.78
N SER A 161 24.61 18.85 -14.86
CA SER A 161 25.76 18.54 -15.67
C SER A 161 26.33 19.85 -16.19
N LYS A 162 27.53 20.25 -15.78
CA LYS A 162 28.26 21.29 -16.49
C LYS A 162 28.59 20.69 -17.86
N LYS A 163 27.95 21.21 -18.93
CA LYS A 163 28.44 21.02 -20.28
C LYS A 163 29.77 21.71 -20.41
#